data_ebc405e50fd64d4238fb3fda14b5c3f3
#
_entry.id   ebc405e50fd64d4238fb3fda14b5c3f3
#
_cell.length_a   1.000
_cell.length_b   1.000
_cell.length_c   1.000
_cell.angle_alpha   90.00
_cell.angle_beta   90.00
_cell.angle_gamma   90.00
#
_symmetry.space_group_name_H-M   'P 1'
#
loop_
_entity.id
_entity.type
_entity.pdbx_description
1 polymer ?
#
loop_
_entity_poly.entity_id
_entity_poly.type
_entity_poly.pdbx_seq_one_letter_code
_entity_poly.pdbx_strand_id
1 'polypeptide(L)'
;MTIQIGAKIKTLRKGKRMSQIELAQALKVSRATISNYEVGRRSPHLSELKRIAEYFGVGLDYFGVTTTDEIFDLLARAKEVFNSEDVPKEKKDEVYKALMRIYLDMK
;
A
#
# COMPACT_ATOMS: atom_id res chain seq x y z
N MET A 1 5.90 9.89 8.78
CA MET A 1 5.20 10.23 7.55
C MET A 1 3.87 9.50 7.51
N THR A 2 2.79 10.23 7.56
CA THR A 2 1.46 9.64 7.54
C THR A 2 1.10 9.24 6.12
N ILE A 3 0.85 7.95 5.90
CA ILE A 3 0.31 7.46 4.64
C ILE A 3 -1.13 7.96 4.57
N GLN A 4 -1.44 8.78 3.58
CA GLN A 4 -2.78 9.35 3.44
C GLN A 4 -3.70 8.38 2.69
N ILE A 5 -3.93 7.23 3.29
CA ILE A 5 -4.79 6.18 2.72
C ILE A 5 -6.21 6.72 2.55
N GLY A 6 -6.72 7.44 3.55
CA GLY A 6 -8.06 8.00 3.52
C GLY A 6 -8.28 8.99 2.38
N ALA A 7 -7.31 9.86 2.13
CA ALA A 7 -7.38 10.81 1.01
C ALA A 7 -7.42 10.08 -0.34
N LYS A 8 -6.66 9.00 -0.47
CA LYS A 8 -6.63 8.19 -1.69
C LYS A 8 -7.95 7.44 -1.90
N ILE A 9 -8.55 6.90 -0.84
CA ILE A 9 -9.87 6.28 -0.91
C ILE A 9 -10.91 7.31 -1.39
N LYS A 10 -10.88 8.50 -0.82
CA LYS A 10 -11.78 9.58 -1.21
C LYS A 10 -11.62 9.96 -2.68
N THR A 11 -10.38 10.06 -3.15
CA THR A 11 -10.06 10.36 -4.56
C THR A 11 -10.63 9.29 -5.50
N LEU A 12 -10.44 8.01 -5.17
CA LEU A 12 -10.99 6.91 -5.97
C LEU A 12 -12.51 6.93 -5.98
N ARG A 13 -13.12 7.14 -4.82
CA ARG A 13 -14.57 7.23 -4.69
C ARG A 13 -15.16 8.34 -5.56
N LYS A 14 -14.59 9.53 -5.45
CA LYS A 14 -15.04 10.70 -6.24
C LYS A 14 -14.80 10.49 -7.74
N GLY A 15 -13.74 9.80 -8.10
CA GLY A 15 -13.46 9.46 -9.50
C GLY A 15 -14.56 8.59 -10.12
N LYS A 16 -15.21 7.76 -9.31
CA LYS A 16 -16.37 6.96 -9.74
C LYS A 16 -17.71 7.66 -9.47
N ARG A 17 -17.68 8.90 -9.00
CA ARG A 17 -18.89 9.69 -8.67
C ARG A 17 -19.78 8.99 -7.65
N MET A 18 -19.17 8.36 -6.65
CA MET A 18 -19.88 7.65 -5.60
C MET A 18 -19.95 8.49 -4.33
N SER A 19 -21.07 8.38 -3.63
CA SER A 19 -21.19 8.91 -2.26
C SER A 19 -20.52 7.96 -1.26
N GLN A 20 -20.31 8.43 -0.04
CA GLN A 20 -19.81 7.57 1.05
C GLN A 20 -20.76 6.42 1.33
N ILE A 21 -22.07 6.68 1.26
CA ILE A 21 -23.10 5.64 1.46
C ILE A 21 -23.00 4.56 0.37
N GLU A 22 -22.85 4.97 -0.89
CA GLU A 22 -22.73 4.05 -1.99
C GLU A 22 -21.49 3.16 -1.87
N LEU A 23 -20.36 3.75 -1.50
CA LEU A 23 -19.13 2.97 -1.30
C LEU A 23 -19.28 2.01 -0.10
N ALA A 24 -19.89 2.48 0.99
CA ALA A 24 -20.14 1.65 2.16
C ALA A 24 -21.01 0.43 1.80
N GLN A 25 -22.06 0.64 1.02
CA GLN A 25 -22.91 -0.45 0.56
C GLN A 25 -22.16 -1.45 -0.33
N ALA A 26 -21.33 -0.93 -1.25
CA ALA A 26 -20.54 -1.78 -2.15
C ALA A 26 -19.54 -2.65 -1.37
N LEU A 27 -18.94 -2.12 -0.31
CA LEU A 27 -17.97 -2.83 0.50
C LEU A 27 -18.60 -3.56 1.70
N LYS A 28 -19.89 -3.44 1.89
CA LYS A 28 -20.65 -4.05 2.99
C LYS A 28 -20.13 -3.61 4.38
N VAL A 29 -19.88 -2.33 4.50
CA VAL A 29 -19.48 -1.70 5.76
C VAL A 29 -20.41 -0.51 6.04
N SER A 30 -20.31 0.08 7.23
CA SER A 30 -21.11 1.25 7.57
C SER A 30 -20.57 2.52 6.90
N ARG A 31 -21.44 3.51 6.69
CA ARG A 31 -21.00 4.83 6.23
C ARG A 31 -20.00 5.45 7.19
N ALA A 32 -20.19 5.27 8.50
CA ALA A 32 -19.28 5.77 9.50
C ALA A 32 -17.87 5.21 9.32
N THR A 33 -17.74 3.93 8.93
CA THR A 33 -16.46 3.31 8.64
C THR A 33 -15.76 4.03 7.48
N ILE A 34 -16.47 4.28 6.38
CA ILE A 34 -15.90 4.98 5.22
C ILE A 34 -15.51 6.41 5.62
N SER A 35 -16.37 7.12 6.33
CA SER A 35 -16.07 8.47 6.79
C SER A 35 -14.81 8.50 7.66
N ASN A 36 -14.68 7.57 8.60
CA ASN A 36 -13.53 7.50 9.49
C ASN A 36 -12.23 7.17 8.72
N TYR A 37 -12.30 6.35 7.69
CA TYR A 37 -11.16 6.09 6.82
C TYR A 37 -10.74 7.36 6.09
N GLU A 38 -11.69 8.07 5.49
CA GLU A 38 -11.41 9.25 4.67
C GLU A 38 -10.83 10.41 5.47
N VAL A 39 -11.26 10.58 6.73
CA VAL A 39 -10.73 11.65 7.59
C VAL A 39 -9.51 11.23 8.41
N GLY A 40 -9.09 9.96 8.32
CA GLY A 40 -7.91 9.48 9.01
C GLY A 40 -8.09 9.11 10.48
N ARG A 41 -9.33 9.03 10.97
CA ARG A 41 -9.60 8.58 12.35
C ARG A 41 -9.37 7.09 12.53
N ARG A 42 -9.51 6.33 11.48
CA ARG A 42 -9.33 4.89 11.47
C ARG A 42 -8.63 4.48 10.18
N SER A 43 -7.67 3.57 10.29
CA SER A 43 -7.01 2.99 9.12
C SER A 43 -7.63 1.64 8.82
N PRO A 44 -7.92 1.31 7.55
CA PRO A 44 -8.40 -0.02 7.22
C PRO A 44 -7.31 -1.07 7.48
N HIS A 45 -7.72 -2.25 7.96
CA HIS A 45 -6.82 -3.39 8.05
C HIS A 45 -6.40 -3.81 6.64
N LEU A 46 -5.30 -4.56 6.54
CA LEU A 46 -4.78 -4.99 5.25
C LEU A 46 -5.84 -5.75 4.43
N SER A 47 -6.62 -6.63 5.08
CA SER A 47 -7.70 -7.36 4.41
C SER A 47 -8.78 -6.44 3.84
N GLU A 48 -9.15 -5.40 4.58
CA GLU A 48 -10.11 -4.39 4.13
C GLU A 48 -9.52 -3.56 2.98
N LEU A 49 -8.26 -3.18 3.10
CA LEU A 49 -7.57 -2.40 2.07
C LEU A 49 -7.47 -3.18 0.76
N LYS A 50 -7.23 -4.50 0.83
CA LYS A 50 -7.25 -5.37 -0.35
C LYS A 50 -8.61 -5.35 -1.04
N ARG A 51 -9.69 -5.41 -0.27
CA ARG A 51 -11.06 -5.36 -0.81
C ARG A 51 -11.32 -4.01 -1.50
N ILE A 52 -10.89 -2.92 -0.88
CA ILE A 52 -11.02 -1.58 -1.45
C ILE A 52 -10.22 -1.48 -2.75
N ALA A 53 -8.98 -1.95 -2.76
CA ALA A 53 -8.13 -1.95 -3.94
C ALA A 53 -8.74 -2.75 -5.08
N GLU A 54 -9.22 -3.95 -4.80
CA GLU A 54 -9.88 -4.81 -5.78
C GLU A 54 -11.14 -4.15 -6.36
N TYR A 55 -11.94 -3.53 -5.50
CA TYR A 55 -13.16 -2.85 -5.94
C TYR A 55 -12.85 -1.73 -6.94
N PHE A 56 -11.79 -0.96 -6.69
CA PHE A 56 -11.39 0.13 -7.57
C PHE A 56 -10.44 -0.29 -8.69
N GLY A 57 -10.03 -1.54 -8.73
CA GLY A 57 -9.12 -2.05 -9.76
C GLY A 57 -7.71 -1.49 -9.67
N VAL A 58 -7.23 -1.18 -8.46
CA VAL A 58 -5.87 -0.70 -8.23
C VAL A 58 -5.11 -1.70 -7.36
N GLY A 59 -3.78 -1.64 -7.41
CA GLY A 59 -2.94 -2.44 -6.53
C GLY A 59 -2.77 -1.81 -5.16
N LEU A 60 -2.32 -2.59 -4.18
CA LEU A 60 -2.02 -2.07 -2.84
C LEU A 60 -0.91 -1.03 -2.86
N ASP A 61 -0.02 -1.07 -3.85
CA ASP A 61 1.03 -0.08 -4.05
C ASP A 61 0.46 1.33 -4.27
N TYR A 62 -0.75 1.45 -4.83
CA TYR A 62 -1.43 2.74 -4.95
C TYR A 62 -1.58 3.42 -3.59
N PHE A 63 -1.81 2.64 -2.53
CA PHE A 63 -1.95 3.15 -1.17
C PHE A 63 -0.62 3.25 -0.43
N GLY A 64 0.49 2.95 -1.08
CA GLY A 64 1.80 2.96 -0.46
C GLY A 64 2.09 1.75 0.42
N VAL A 65 1.32 0.67 0.26
CA VAL A 65 1.46 -0.56 1.05
C VAL A 65 2.19 -1.61 0.24
N THR A 66 3.25 -2.18 0.82
CA THR A 66 4.00 -3.29 0.22
C THR A 66 3.47 -4.60 0.79
N THR A 67 3.06 -5.52 -0.10
CA THR A 67 2.58 -6.84 0.32
C THR A 67 3.75 -7.77 0.65
N THR A 68 3.47 -8.86 1.37
CA THR A 68 4.46 -9.88 1.68
C THR A 68 5.10 -10.44 0.40
N ASP A 69 4.31 -10.69 -0.65
CA ASP A 69 4.81 -11.21 -1.92
C ASP A 69 5.75 -10.23 -2.59
N GLU A 70 5.43 -8.94 -2.56
CA GLU A 70 6.29 -7.89 -3.10
C GLU A 70 7.61 -7.79 -2.32
N ILE A 71 7.56 -7.98 -1.00
CA ILE A 71 8.75 -8.02 -0.16
C ILE A 71 9.64 -9.20 -0.54
N PHE A 72 9.07 -10.39 -0.74
CA PHE A 72 9.82 -11.56 -1.17
C PHE A 72 10.44 -11.36 -2.54
N ASP A 73 9.71 -10.77 -3.50
CA ASP A 73 10.25 -10.45 -4.81
C ASP A 73 11.43 -9.48 -4.71
N LEU A 74 11.31 -8.46 -3.87
CA LEU A 74 12.36 -7.48 -3.65
C LEU A 74 13.60 -8.13 -3.01
N LEU A 75 13.39 -9.02 -2.03
CA LEU A 75 14.47 -9.77 -1.40
C LEU A 75 15.19 -10.69 -2.40
N ALA A 76 14.46 -11.36 -3.28
CA ALA A 76 15.04 -12.20 -4.32
C ALA A 76 15.89 -11.39 -5.27
N ARG A 77 15.41 -10.22 -5.72
CA ARG A 77 16.18 -9.30 -6.57
C ARG A 77 17.42 -8.79 -5.86
N ALA A 78 17.30 -8.44 -4.59
CA ALA A 78 18.42 -7.98 -3.78
C ALA A 78 19.49 -9.07 -3.67
N LYS A 79 19.09 -10.31 -3.47
CA LYS A 79 20.01 -11.45 -3.40
C LYS A 79 20.79 -11.62 -4.69
N GLU A 80 20.15 -11.50 -5.85
CA GLU A 80 20.81 -11.54 -7.14
C GLU A 80 21.84 -10.42 -7.27
N VAL A 81 21.48 -9.20 -6.87
CA VAL A 81 22.38 -8.06 -6.92
C VAL A 81 23.60 -8.26 -6.01
N PHE A 82 23.38 -8.74 -4.78
CA PHE A 82 24.48 -8.99 -3.83
C PHE A 82 25.42 -10.11 -4.27
N ASN A 83 24.90 -11.11 -4.99
CA ASN A 83 25.68 -12.24 -5.45
C ASN A 83 26.36 -12.01 -6.81
N SER A 84 26.02 -10.94 -7.52
CA SER A 84 26.60 -10.61 -8.80
C SER A 84 27.94 -9.90 -8.62
N GLU A 85 29.00 -10.44 -9.22
CA GLU A 85 30.32 -9.81 -9.20
C GLU A 85 30.37 -8.56 -10.10
N ASP A 86 29.46 -8.47 -11.07
CA ASP A 86 29.39 -7.39 -12.03
C ASP A 86 28.72 -6.13 -11.50
N VAL A 87 28.09 -6.21 -10.32
CA VAL A 87 27.37 -5.10 -9.74
C VAL A 87 28.30 -4.26 -8.85
N PRO A 88 28.44 -2.94 -9.12
CA PRO A 88 29.25 -2.07 -8.27
C PRO A 88 28.77 -2.05 -6.82
N LYS A 89 29.72 -1.89 -5.89
CA LYS A 89 29.41 -1.82 -4.46
C LYS A 89 28.41 -0.73 -4.15
N GLU A 90 28.47 0.39 -4.87
CA GLU A 90 27.55 1.52 -4.68
C GLU A 90 26.09 1.11 -4.91
N LYS A 91 25.83 0.30 -5.94
CA LYS A 91 24.48 -0.24 -6.20
C LYS A 91 24.03 -1.23 -5.15
N LYS A 92 24.97 -2.05 -4.64
CA LYS A 92 24.67 -2.96 -3.52
C LYS A 92 24.25 -2.18 -2.29
N ASP A 93 24.94 -1.07 -1.99
CA ASP A 93 24.60 -0.21 -0.87
C ASP A 93 23.23 0.43 -1.04
N GLU A 94 22.87 0.86 -2.24
CA GLU A 94 21.54 1.42 -2.52
C GLU A 94 20.44 0.40 -2.26
N VAL A 95 20.62 -0.84 -2.72
CA VAL A 95 19.67 -1.92 -2.51
C VAL A 95 19.56 -2.23 -1.02
N TYR A 96 20.68 -2.29 -0.32
CA TYR A 96 20.71 -2.52 1.12
C TYR A 96 19.93 -1.43 1.87
N LYS A 97 20.15 -0.17 1.52
CA LYS A 97 19.44 0.97 2.12
C LYS A 97 17.94 0.88 1.86
N ALA A 98 17.53 0.50 0.66
CA ALA A 98 16.12 0.34 0.31
C ALA A 98 15.48 -0.78 1.15
N LEU A 99 16.17 -1.91 1.32
CA LEU A 99 15.68 -3.01 2.15
C LEU A 99 15.58 -2.63 3.61
N MET A 100 16.56 -1.91 4.14
CA MET A 100 16.54 -1.44 5.53
C MET A 100 15.39 -0.47 5.76
N ARG A 101 15.11 0.40 4.79
CA ARG A 101 13.99 1.32 4.90
C ARG A 101 12.65 0.56 4.99
N ILE A 102 12.46 -0.44 4.16
CA ILE A 102 11.26 -1.29 4.20
C ILE A 102 11.14 -2.00 5.54
N TYR A 103 12.26 -2.58 6.02
CA TYR A 103 12.28 -3.27 7.31
C TYR A 103 11.91 -2.34 8.47
N LEU A 104 12.43 -1.11 8.46
CA LEU A 104 12.12 -0.13 9.50
C LEU A 104 10.65 0.31 9.46
N ASP A 105 10.08 0.44 8.26
CA ASP A 105 8.67 0.82 8.09
C ASP A 105 7.72 -0.30 8.54
N MET A 106 8.18 -1.55 8.58
CA MET A 106 7.38 -2.69 9.03
C MET A 106 7.36 -2.84 10.56
N LYS A 107 8.24 -2.15 11.25
CA LYS A 107 8.23 -2.11 12.70
C LYS A 107 7.29 -0.99 13.17
#